data_98cc6e7579cc58303da2bd55f7c06544
#
_entry.id   98cc6e7579cc58303da2bd55f7c06544
#
_cell.length_a   1.000
_cell.length_b   1.000
_cell.length_c   1.000
_cell.angle_alpha   90.00
_cell.angle_beta   90.00
_cell.angle_gamma   90.00
#
_symmetry.space_group_name_H-M   'P 1'
#
loop_
_entity.id
_entity.type
_entity.pdbx_description
1 polymer ?
#
loop_
_entity_poly.entity_id
_entity_poly.type
_entity_poly.pdbx_seq_one_letter_code
_entity_poly.pdbx_strand_id
1 'polypeptide(L)'
;MPQRGPTSVYLDEFRVGFNPRPDPLERALKAAQMSVDLDPTGHLSQHALAQVHFYRGDLEAFFPAAQKGVQLNPNDSTIVAMTGLLTAYAGEWESGLGMLEKAMALDPYHPGWYYFPLAFEHYRNGNYERALEEARKVNMPGYYPTHMTLAAIYGQLGRTKEALVSIENLLQLFPGYGTRAWEELEKWFTKPDMVEHVVEGLRKAGLEIPEDRRDDVAGPRSGVG
;
A
#
# COMPACT_ATOMS: atom_id res chain seq x y z
N MET A 1 -17.23 -14.27 -8.14
CA MET A 1 -15.95 -13.73 -7.64
C MET A 1 -14.84 -14.45 -8.38
N PRO A 2 -13.87 -13.75 -8.99
CA PRO A 2 -12.73 -14.42 -9.59
C PRO A 2 -12.02 -15.23 -8.49
N GLN A 3 -11.65 -16.48 -8.81
CA GLN A 3 -10.94 -17.33 -7.86
C GLN A 3 -9.57 -16.69 -7.57
N ARG A 4 -9.32 -16.37 -6.29
CA ARG A 4 -8.03 -15.86 -5.86
C ARG A 4 -7.00 -16.98 -5.97
N GLY A 5 -5.95 -16.76 -6.75
CA GLY A 5 -4.84 -17.70 -6.84
C GLY A 5 -4.00 -17.77 -5.55
N PRO A 6 -3.15 -18.79 -5.40
CA PRO A 6 -2.31 -18.97 -4.20
C PRO A 6 -1.47 -17.75 -3.83
N THR A 7 -0.92 -17.04 -4.83
CA THR A 7 -0.13 -15.82 -4.63
C THR A 7 -0.92 -14.75 -3.86
N SER A 8 -2.19 -14.51 -4.24
CA SER A 8 -3.02 -13.51 -3.56
C SER A 8 -3.27 -13.86 -2.10
N VAL A 9 -3.44 -15.15 -1.78
CA VAL A 9 -3.64 -15.61 -0.39
C VAL A 9 -2.39 -15.33 0.44
N TYR A 10 -1.20 -15.63 -0.07
CA TYR A 10 0.06 -15.39 0.64
C TYR A 10 0.37 -13.90 0.79
N LEU A 11 0.01 -13.07 -0.21
CA LEU A 11 0.11 -11.62 -0.09
C LEU A 11 -0.88 -11.07 0.96
N ASP A 12 -2.09 -11.62 1.08
CA ASP A 12 -3.04 -11.22 2.13
C ASP A 12 -2.56 -11.64 3.53
N GLU A 13 -1.86 -12.79 3.68
CA GLU A 13 -1.18 -13.14 4.93
C GLU A 13 -0.17 -12.08 5.36
N PHE A 14 0.60 -11.54 4.43
CA PHE A 14 1.59 -10.49 4.69
C PHE A 14 0.94 -9.12 4.94
N ARG A 15 0.04 -8.70 4.06
CA ARG A 15 -0.54 -7.35 4.06
C ARG A 15 -1.48 -7.08 5.21
N VAL A 16 -2.34 -8.05 5.53
CA VAL A 16 -3.43 -7.89 6.50
C VAL A 16 -3.33 -8.86 7.67
N GLY A 17 -2.29 -9.68 7.74
CA GLY A 17 -2.09 -10.63 8.84
C GLY A 17 -3.15 -11.74 8.88
N PHE A 18 -3.83 -12.04 7.77
CA PHE A 18 -4.84 -13.10 7.72
C PHE A 18 -4.17 -14.46 7.77
N ASN A 19 -4.45 -15.25 8.83
CA ASN A 19 -3.91 -16.61 9.00
C ASN A 19 -2.38 -16.69 8.80
N PRO A 20 -1.58 -15.93 9.56
CA PRO A 20 -0.16 -15.77 9.31
C PRO A 20 0.57 -17.10 9.44
N ARG A 21 1.33 -17.45 8.41
CA ARG A 21 2.24 -18.60 8.39
C ARG A 21 3.66 -18.10 8.10
N PRO A 22 4.69 -18.90 8.45
CA PRO A 22 6.08 -18.52 8.14
C PRO A 22 6.29 -18.20 6.65
N ASP A 23 7.14 -17.22 6.38
CA ASP A 23 7.64 -16.86 5.07
C ASP A 23 6.57 -16.61 3.99
N PRO A 24 5.55 -15.77 4.25
CA PRO A 24 4.45 -15.56 3.29
C PRO A 24 4.95 -15.00 1.95
N LEU A 25 5.94 -14.10 1.96
CA LEU A 25 6.48 -13.51 0.72
C LEU A 25 7.31 -14.51 -0.11
N GLU A 26 8.03 -15.44 0.54
CA GLU A 26 8.75 -16.51 -0.17
C GLU A 26 7.76 -17.49 -0.81
N ARG A 27 6.69 -17.85 -0.11
CA ARG A 27 5.62 -18.68 -0.66
C ARG A 27 4.87 -17.99 -1.80
N ALA A 28 4.64 -16.69 -1.67
CA ALA A 28 4.06 -15.86 -2.72
C ALA A 28 4.95 -15.82 -3.97
N LEU A 29 6.27 -15.65 -3.80
CA LEU A 29 7.22 -15.61 -4.90
C LEU A 29 7.23 -16.93 -5.69
N LYS A 30 7.33 -18.05 -4.99
CA LYS A 30 7.31 -19.38 -5.63
C LYS A 30 6.01 -19.62 -6.41
N ALA A 31 4.86 -19.23 -5.84
CA ALA A 31 3.57 -19.38 -6.49
C ALA A 31 3.42 -18.44 -7.71
N ALA A 32 3.91 -17.20 -7.61
CA ALA A 32 3.87 -16.24 -8.72
C ALA A 32 4.80 -16.69 -9.87
N GLN A 33 6.02 -17.14 -9.55
CA GLN A 33 6.96 -17.65 -10.54
C GLN A 33 6.38 -18.87 -11.28
N MET A 34 5.82 -19.83 -10.54
CA MET A 34 5.15 -20.99 -11.14
C MET A 34 4.00 -20.56 -12.07
N SER A 35 3.22 -19.55 -11.67
CA SER A 35 2.14 -19.02 -12.51
C SER A 35 2.66 -18.40 -13.82
N VAL A 36 3.79 -17.70 -13.77
CA VAL A 36 4.45 -17.13 -14.95
C VAL A 36 5.05 -18.23 -15.84
N ASP A 37 5.64 -19.26 -15.25
CA ASP A 37 6.22 -20.40 -16.00
C ASP A 37 5.11 -21.18 -16.76
N LEU A 38 3.93 -21.31 -16.15
CA LEU A 38 2.77 -21.97 -16.78
C LEU A 38 2.07 -21.11 -17.83
N ASP A 39 2.04 -19.79 -17.63
CA ASP A 39 1.43 -18.81 -18.54
C ASP A 39 2.29 -17.54 -18.63
N PRO A 40 3.37 -17.56 -19.47
CA PRO A 40 4.27 -16.42 -19.62
C PRO A 40 3.63 -15.16 -20.21
N THR A 41 2.48 -15.33 -20.88
CA THR A 41 1.71 -14.24 -21.51
C THR A 41 0.48 -13.84 -20.68
N GLY A 42 0.29 -14.47 -19.53
CA GLY A 42 -0.79 -14.15 -18.59
C GLY A 42 -0.56 -12.82 -17.89
N HIS A 43 -1.38 -11.82 -18.17
CA HIS A 43 -1.27 -10.51 -17.51
C HIS A 43 -1.47 -10.60 -15.99
N LEU A 44 -2.36 -11.49 -15.52
CA LEU A 44 -2.59 -11.75 -14.10
C LEU A 44 -1.35 -12.37 -13.42
N SER A 45 -0.65 -13.29 -14.11
CA SER A 45 0.58 -13.92 -13.59
C SER A 45 1.70 -12.90 -13.43
N GLN A 46 1.90 -12.03 -14.44
CA GLN A 46 2.89 -10.94 -14.38
C GLN A 46 2.54 -9.90 -13.30
N HIS A 47 1.26 -9.54 -13.18
CA HIS A 47 0.81 -8.64 -12.14
C HIS A 47 1.03 -9.21 -10.73
N ALA A 48 0.71 -10.49 -10.52
CA ALA A 48 0.94 -11.16 -9.24
C ALA A 48 2.44 -11.19 -8.88
N LEU A 49 3.30 -11.47 -9.87
CA LEU A 49 4.76 -11.44 -9.69
C LEU A 49 5.26 -10.04 -9.33
N ALA A 50 4.75 -9.01 -10.02
CA ALA A 50 5.08 -7.61 -9.72
C ALA A 50 4.72 -7.24 -8.27
N GLN A 51 3.51 -7.59 -7.81
CA GLN A 51 3.12 -7.31 -6.42
C GLN A 51 4.08 -7.97 -5.42
N VAL A 52 4.47 -9.21 -5.66
CA VAL A 52 5.42 -9.92 -4.79
C VAL A 52 6.76 -9.21 -4.73
N HIS A 53 7.32 -8.80 -5.87
CA HIS A 53 8.58 -8.05 -5.91
C HIS A 53 8.47 -6.71 -5.15
N PHE A 54 7.35 -5.99 -5.31
CA PHE A 54 7.11 -4.75 -4.57
C PHE A 54 7.16 -4.97 -3.05
N TYR A 55 6.37 -5.94 -2.52
CA TYR A 55 6.31 -6.21 -1.09
C TYR A 55 7.60 -6.82 -0.52
N ARG A 56 8.46 -7.38 -1.36
CA ARG A 56 9.82 -7.81 -0.98
C ARG A 56 10.84 -6.66 -0.98
N GLY A 57 10.44 -5.47 -1.46
CA GLY A 57 11.34 -4.34 -1.65
C GLY A 57 12.27 -4.47 -2.87
N ASP A 58 12.05 -5.46 -3.72
CA ASP A 58 12.82 -5.68 -4.95
C ASP A 58 12.25 -4.83 -6.09
N LEU A 59 12.54 -3.53 -6.04
CA LEU A 59 12.02 -2.58 -7.03
C LEU A 59 12.63 -2.78 -8.42
N GLU A 60 13.84 -3.31 -8.51
CA GLU A 60 14.50 -3.61 -9.79
C GLU A 60 13.72 -4.67 -10.57
N ALA A 61 13.22 -5.70 -9.90
CA ALA A 61 12.38 -6.74 -10.52
C ALA A 61 10.89 -6.32 -10.61
N PHE A 62 10.42 -5.43 -9.71
CA PHE A 62 9.05 -4.94 -9.72
C PHE A 62 8.69 -4.22 -11.02
N PHE A 63 9.44 -3.21 -11.42
CA PHE A 63 9.09 -2.35 -12.56
C PHE A 63 8.94 -3.12 -13.88
N PRO A 64 9.87 -4.01 -14.30
CA PRO A 64 9.69 -4.79 -15.52
C PRO A 64 8.48 -5.71 -15.49
N ALA A 65 8.22 -6.39 -14.37
CA ALA A 65 7.07 -7.28 -14.22
C ALA A 65 5.75 -6.50 -14.27
N ALA A 66 5.68 -5.35 -13.59
CA ALA A 66 4.54 -4.44 -13.57
C ALA A 66 4.22 -3.91 -14.97
N GLN A 67 5.24 -3.42 -15.68
CA GLN A 67 5.10 -2.95 -17.05
C GLN A 67 4.59 -4.04 -17.98
N LYS A 68 5.16 -5.26 -17.87
CA LYS A 68 4.75 -6.40 -18.69
C LYS A 68 3.30 -6.80 -18.44
N GLY A 69 2.84 -6.81 -17.17
CA GLY A 69 1.45 -7.08 -16.82
C GLY A 69 0.47 -6.10 -17.48
N VAL A 70 0.77 -4.80 -17.41
CA VAL A 70 -0.05 -3.75 -18.06
C VAL A 70 0.01 -3.84 -19.60
N GLN A 71 1.18 -4.15 -20.18
CA GLN A 71 1.32 -4.31 -21.65
C GLN A 71 0.49 -5.47 -22.20
N LEU A 72 0.42 -6.59 -21.47
CA LEU A 72 -0.34 -7.76 -21.88
C LEU A 72 -1.85 -7.53 -21.85
N ASN A 73 -2.36 -6.71 -20.95
CA ASN A 73 -3.76 -6.26 -20.95
C ASN A 73 -3.90 -4.80 -20.48
N PRO A 74 -3.72 -3.82 -21.37
CA PRO A 74 -3.75 -2.40 -21.02
C PRO A 74 -5.14 -1.86 -20.71
N ASN A 75 -6.18 -2.67 -20.82
CA ASN A 75 -7.58 -2.31 -20.58
C ASN A 75 -8.15 -2.96 -19.29
N ASP A 76 -7.37 -3.72 -18.53
CA ASP A 76 -7.76 -4.17 -17.21
C ASP A 76 -7.58 -3.03 -16.21
N SER A 77 -8.67 -2.30 -15.93
CA SER A 77 -8.65 -1.12 -15.05
C SER A 77 -8.10 -1.44 -13.66
N THR A 78 -8.40 -2.61 -13.12
CA THR A 78 -7.94 -3.03 -11.79
C THR A 78 -6.42 -3.24 -11.75
N ILE A 79 -5.86 -3.92 -12.75
CA ILE A 79 -4.41 -4.14 -12.84
C ILE A 79 -3.69 -2.82 -13.11
N VAL A 80 -4.19 -1.99 -14.02
CA VAL A 80 -3.61 -0.68 -14.31
C VAL A 80 -3.61 0.19 -13.05
N ALA A 81 -4.72 0.23 -12.30
CA ALA A 81 -4.81 1.00 -11.07
C ALA A 81 -3.90 0.48 -9.96
N MET A 82 -3.87 -0.84 -9.74
CA MET A 82 -2.99 -1.41 -8.71
C MET A 82 -1.51 -1.21 -9.06
N THR A 83 -1.15 -1.37 -10.32
CA THR A 83 0.21 -1.08 -10.80
C THR A 83 0.53 0.41 -10.59
N GLY A 84 -0.39 1.31 -10.91
CA GLY A 84 -0.23 2.74 -10.68
C GLY A 84 -0.03 3.09 -9.21
N LEU A 85 -0.83 2.50 -8.31
CA LEU A 85 -0.69 2.66 -6.86
C LEU A 85 0.69 2.23 -6.38
N LEU A 86 1.12 1.02 -6.73
CA LEU A 86 2.42 0.49 -6.30
C LEU A 86 3.59 1.28 -6.90
N THR A 87 3.45 1.74 -8.14
CA THR A 87 4.46 2.58 -8.82
C THR A 87 4.61 3.93 -8.11
N ALA A 88 3.49 4.59 -7.75
CA ALA A 88 3.53 5.81 -6.96
C ALA A 88 4.20 5.60 -5.60
N TYR A 89 3.84 4.53 -4.89
CA TYR A 89 4.37 4.20 -3.57
C TYR A 89 5.83 3.71 -3.61
N ALA A 90 6.30 3.23 -4.77
CA ALA A 90 7.72 2.99 -5.03
C ALA A 90 8.54 4.28 -5.20
N GLY A 91 7.86 5.44 -5.30
CA GLY A 91 8.45 6.77 -5.45
C GLY A 91 8.27 7.40 -6.83
N GLU A 92 7.76 6.65 -7.81
CA GLU A 92 7.52 7.11 -9.18
C GLU A 92 6.10 7.69 -9.32
N TRP A 93 5.86 8.82 -8.59
CA TRP A 93 4.52 9.39 -8.41
C TRP A 93 3.86 9.81 -9.72
N GLU A 94 4.54 10.55 -10.59
CA GLU A 94 3.99 11.02 -11.85
C GLU A 94 3.53 9.85 -12.74
N SER A 95 4.37 8.84 -12.89
CA SER A 95 4.06 7.65 -13.66
C SER A 95 2.88 6.86 -13.04
N GLY A 96 2.89 6.68 -11.73
CA GLY A 96 1.84 5.96 -11.00
C GLY A 96 0.48 6.64 -11.11
N LEU A 97 0.43 7.98 -10.96
CA LEU A 97 -0.80 8.77 -11.09
C LEU A 97 -1.34 8.75 -12.51
N GLY A 98 -0.49 8.84 -13.53
CA GLY A 98 -0.93 8.71 -14.92
C GLY A 98 -1.59 7.36 -15.22
N MET A 99 -1.10 6.27 -14.59
CA MET A 99 -1.75 4.95 -14.67
C MET A 99 -3.13 4.95 -13.97
N LEU A 100 -3.24 5.61 -12.82
CA LEU A 100 -4.51 5.72 -12.09
C LEU A 100 -5.56 6.53 -12.87
N GLU A 101 -5.18 7.64 -13.47
CA GLU A 101 -6.05 8.43 -14.34
C GLU A 101 -6.57 7.59 -15.51
N LYS A 102 -5.68 6.83 -16.16
CA LYS A 102 -6.08 5.88 -17.21
C LYS A 102 -7.06 4.84 -16.69
N ALA A 103 -6.80 4.26 -15.53
CA ALA A 103 -7.67 3.24 -14.94
C ALA A 103 -9.05 3.79 -14.58
N MET A 104 -9.14 5.02 -14.05
CA MET A 104 -10.40 5.72 -13.78
C MET A 104 -11.20 6.01 -15.08
N ALA A 105 -10.49 6.33 -16.17
CA ALA A 105 -11.12 6.51 -17.47
C ALA A 105 -11.67 5.20 -18.05
N LEU A 106 -11.01 4.07 -17.79
CA LEU A 106 -11.46 2.73 -18.20
C LEU A 106 -12.66 2.23 -17.37
N ASP A 107 -12.74 2.60 -16.10
CA ASP A 107 -13.82 2.22 -15.18
C ASP A 107 -14.34 3.45 -14.41
N PRO A 108 -15.38 4.13 -14.93
CA PRO A 108 -16.00 5.27 -14.25
C PRO A 108 -16.64 4.92 -12.89
N TYR A 109 -16.90 3.64 -12.62
CA TYR A 109 -17.48 3.13 -11.37
C TYR A 109 -16.44 2.47 -10.47
N HIS A 110 -15.16 2.80 -10.66
CA HIS A 110 -14.03 2.25 -9.91
C HIS A 110 -14.21 2.30 -8.40
N PRO A 111 -13.61 1.36 -7.65
CA PRO A 111 -13.67 1.36 -6.19
C PRO A 111 -12.86 2.52 -5.58
N GLY A 112 -13.28 2.93 -4.38
CA GLY A 112 -12.73 4.11 -3.72
C GLY A 112 -11.23 4.05 -3.39
N TRP A 113 -10.62 2.86 -3.32
CA TRP A 113 -9.19 2.75 -3.03
C TRP A 113 -8.28 3.39 -4.11
N TYR A 114 -8.81 3.68 -5.33
CA TYR A 114 -8.09 4.41 -6.37
C TYR A 114 -7.69 5.81 -5.92
N TYR A 115 -8.40 6.40 -4.96
CA TYR A 115 -8.12 7.74 -4.46
C TYR A 115 -6.99 7.81 -3.43
N PHE A 116 -6.50 6.69 -2.87
CA PHE A 116 -5.40 6.73 -1.92
C PHE A 116 -4.12 7.36 -2.49
N PRO A 117 -3.62 6.98 -3.68
CA PRO A 117 -2.41 7.61 -4.20
C PRO A 117 -2.59 9.10 -4.50
N LEU A 118 -3.78 9.55 -4.92
CA LEU A 118 -4.05 10.97 -5.14
C LEU A 118 -4.02 11.74 -3.81
N ALA A 119 -4.62 11.17 -2.76
CA ALA A 119 -4.56 11.76 -1.43
C ALA A 119 -3.12 11.86 -0.92
N PHE A 120 -2.32 10.80 -1.07
CA PHE A 120 -0.93 10.80 -0.64
C PHE A 120 -0.01 11.66 -1.50
N GLU A 121 -0.30 11.85 -2.78
CA GLU A 121 0.40 12.83 -3.62
C GLU A 121 0.23 14.24 -3.07
N HIS A 122 -0.99 14.63 -2.73
CA HIS A 122 -1.23 15.93 -2.11
C HIS A 122 -0.62 16.02 -0.71
N TYR A 123 -0.70 14.93 0.07
CA TYR A 123 -0.16 14.86 1.42
C TYR A 123 1.36 15.11 1.44
N ARG A 124 2.12 14.38 0.63
CA ARG A 124 3.58 14.51 0.56
C ARG A 124 4.05 15.90 0.13
N ASN A 125 3.23 16.61 -0.66
CA ASN A 125 3.49 17.99 -1.10
C ASN A 125 2.97 19.04 -0.11
N GLY A 126 2.48 18.67 1.08
CA GLY A 126 1.95 19.59 2.09
C GLY A 126 0.58 20.19 1.77
N ASN A 127 -0.07 19.74 0.70
CA ASN A 127 -1.39 20.22 0.27
C ASN A 127 -2.52 19.48 1.00
N TYR A 128 -2.54 19.56 2.33
CA TYR A 128 -3.37 18.71 3.18
C TYR A 128 -4.88 18.89 2.98
N GLU A 129 -5.37 20.07 2.61
CA GLU A 129 -6.79 20.25 2.30
C GLU A 129 -7.20 19.48 1.06
N ARG A 130 -6.38 19.51 0.00
CA ARG A 130 -6.62 18.71 -1.19
C ARG A 130 -6.46 17.21 -0.91
N ALA A 131 -5.47 16.84 -0.07
CA ALA A 131 -5.33 15.47 0.39
C ALA A 131 -6.60 14.97 1.08
N LEU A 132 -7.25 15.82 1.89
CA LEU A 132 -8.51 15.52 2.56
C LEU A 132 -9.67 15.33 1.57
N GLU A 133 -9.75 16.18 0.55
CA GLU A 133 -10.77 16.06 -0.51
C GLU A 133 -10.68 14.70 -1.22
N GLU A 134 -9.47 14.27 -1.59
CA GLU A 134 -9.25 12.97 -2.22
C GLU A 134 -9.49 11.80 -1.24
N ALA A 135 -8.98 11.89 -0.01
CA ALA A 135 -9.14 10.84 1.00
C ALA A 135 -10.62 10.56 1.34
N ARG A 136 -11.48 11.58 1.31
CA ARG A 136 -12.94 11.41 1.53
C ARG A 136 -13.64 10.63 0.42
N LYS A 137 -13.12 10.63 -0.80
CA LYS A 137 -13.66 9.86 -1.92
C LYS A 137 -13.38 8.37 -1.78
N VAL A 138 -12.42 7.97 -0.96
CA VAL A 138 -12.12 6.56 -0.68
C VAL A 138 -13.36 5.81 -0.19
N ASN A 139 -14.13 6.38 0.73
CA ASN A 139 -15.43 5.88 1.22
C ASN A 139 -15.46 4.36 1.53
N MET A 140 -14.44 3.88 2.23
CA MET A 140 -14.29 2.48 2.66
C MET A 140 -14.22 2.40 4.20
N PRO A 141 -15.35 2.62 4.93
CA PRO A 141 -15.33 2.78 6.38
C PRO A 141 -14.93 1.51 7.15
N GLY A 142 -15.06 0.33 6.55
CA GLY A 142 -14.59 -0.94 7.12
C GLY A 142 -13.13 -1.27 6.85
N TYR A 143 -12.36 -0.36 6.24
CA TYR A 143 -10.97 -0.58 5.88
C TYR A 143 -10.07 0.37 6.69
N TYR A 144 -9.24 -0.17 7.58
CA TYR A 144 -8.45 0.63 8.52
C TYR A 144 -7.56 1.70 7.85
N PRO A 145 -6.96 1.49 6.65
CA PRO A 145 -6.16 2.51 6.00
C PRO A 145 -6.94 3.79 5.66
N THR A 146 -8.26 3.72 5.47
CA THR A 146 -9.11 4.90 5.28
C THR A 146 -9.00 5.83 6.50
N HIS A 147 -9.15 5.26 7.69
CA HIS A 147 -9.11 6.02 8.95
C HIS A 147 -7.69 6.46 9.30
N MET A 148 -6.70 5.64 9.00
CA MET A 148 -5.28 5.99 9.14
C MET A 148 -4.93 7.21 8.28
N THR A 149 -5.31 7.19 7.00
CA THR A 149 -5.07 8.30 6.07
C THR A 149 -5.77 9.58 6.54
N LEU A 150 -7.04 9.49 6.93
CA LEU A 150 -7.79 10.64 7.44
C LEU A 150 -7.18 11.19 8.74
N ALA A 151 -6.77 10.32 9.69
CA ALA A 151 -6.13 10.73 10.93
C ALA A 151 -4.83 11.50 10.65
N ALA A 152 -3.97 10.97 9.77
CA ALA A 152 -2.72 11.63 9.40
C ALA A 152 -2.97 13.01 8.78
N ILE A 153 -3.94 13.12 7.87
CA ILE A 153 -4.29 14.40 7.22
C ILE A 153 -4.87 15.39 8.25
N TYR A 154 -5.81 14.97 9.09
CA TYR A 154 -6.38 15.84 10.13
C TYR A 154 -5.34 16.28 11.14
N GLY A 155 -4.38 15.40 11.48
CA GLY A 155 -3.25 15.75 12.35
C GLY A 155 -2.41 16.88 11.75
N GLN A 156 -2.07 16.82 10.48
CA GLN A 156 -1.33 17.89 9.79
C GLN A 156 -2.14 19.20 9.68
N LEU A 157 -3.45 19.09 9.55
CA LEU A 157 -4.37 20.26 9.52
C LEU A 157 -4.67 20.86 10.90
N GLY A 158 -4.26 20.22 12.00
CA GLY A 158 -4.60 20.63 13.35
C GLY A 158 -6.09 20.46 13.71
N ARG A 159 -6.82 19.65 12.96
CA ARG A 159 -8.25 19.35 13.16
C ARG A 159 -8.42 18.25 14.20
N THR A 160 -8.14 18.57 15.46
CA THR A 160 -8.05 17.62 16.57
C THR A 160 -9.30 16.75 16.75
N LYS A 161 -10.50 17.32 16.63
CA LYS A 161 -11.76 16.57 16.85
C LYS A 161 -11.93 15.46 15.80
N GLU A 162 -11.77 15.81 14.53
CA GLU A 162 -11.89 14.87 13.42
C GLU A 162 -10.76 13.84 13.44
N ALA A 163 -9.55 14.25 13.85
CA ALA A 163 -8.42 13.37 14.02
C ALA A 163 -8.70 12.29 15.06
N LEU A 164 -9.21 12.67 16.25
CA LEU A 164 -9.56 11.71 17.31
C LEU A 164 -10.61 10.70 16.86
N VAL A 165 -11.68 11.14 16.19
CA VAL A 165 -12.70 10.23 15.62
C VAL A 165 -12.06 9.23 14.62
N SER A 166 -11.14 9.72 13.79
CA SER A 166 -10.44 8.84 12.83
C SER A 166 -9.54 7.83 13.54
N ILE A 167 -8.85 8.23 14.62
CA ILE A 167 -8.05 7.33 15.45
C ILE A 167 -8.93 6.29 16.15
N GLU A 168 -10.05 6.68 16.73
CA GLU A 168 -10.99 5.74 17.37
C GLU A 168 -11.43 4.67 16.37
N ASN A 169 -11.85 5.04 15.17
CA ASN A 169 -12.24 4.11 14.12
C ASN A 169 -11.07 3.23 13.67
N LEU A 170 -9.87 3.80 13.52
CA LEU A 170 -8.66 3.04 13.21
C LEU A 170 -8.40 1.95 14.24
N LEU A 171 -8.42 2.31 15.53
CA LEU A 171 -8.12 1.39 16.62
C LEU A 171 -9.24 0.36 16.86
N GLN A 172 -10.50 0.67 16.50
CA GLN A 172 -11.57 -0.32 16.49
C GLN A 172 -11.33 -1.42 15.43
N LEU A 173 -10.84 -1.05 14.25
CA LEU A 173 -10.56 -1.99 13.17
C LEU A 173 -9.20 -2.68 13.32
N PHE A 174 -8.23 -2.00 13.93
CA PHE A 174 -6.89 -2.51 14.15
C PHE A 174 -6.37 -2.11 15.56
N PRO A 175 -6.77 -2.84 16.61
CA PRO A 175 -6.21 -2.63 17.95
C PRO A 175 -4.69 -2.80 17.93
N GLY A 176 -3.96 -1.87 18.53
CA GLY A 176 -2.49 -1.89 18.55
C GLY A 176 -1.82 -1.35 17.28
N TYR A 177 -2.55 -0.70 16.37
CA TYR A 177 -1.95 -0.06 15.19
C TYR A 177 -0.79 0.88 15.56
N GLY A 178 -0.91 1.65 16.65
CA GLY A 178 0.12 2.59 17.07
C GLY A 178 1.50 1.95 17.28
N THR A 179 1.55 0.77 17.91
CA THR A 179 2.82 0.03 18.10
C THR A 179 3.36 -0.62 16.83
N ARG A 180 2.53 -0.74 15.80
CA ARG A 180 2.87 -1.34 14.51
C ARG A 180 2.88 -0.35 13.36
N ALA A 181 2.69 0.94 13.64
CA ALA A 181 2.52 1.95 12.60
C ALA A 181 3.69 1.99 11.60
N TRP A 182 4.93 1.90 12.07
CA TRP A 182 6.12 1.84 11.23
C TRP A 182 6.07 0.64 10.28
N GLU A 183 5.91 -0.57 10.85
CA GLU A 183 5.84 -1.82 10.08
C GLU A 183 4.70 -1.78 9.03
N GLU A 184 3.52 -1.31 9.43
CA GLU A 184 2.36 -1.27 8.54
C GLU A 184 2.53 -0.25 7.40
N LEU A 185 3.16 0.90 7.66
CA LEU A 185 3.43 1.91 6.62
C LEU A 185 4.55 1.48 5.68
N GLU A 186 5.61 0.84 6.19
CA GLU A 186 6.73 0.31 5.39
C GLU A 186 6.30 -0.80 4.41
N LYS A 187 5.18 -1.48 4.63
CA LYS A 187 4.60 -2.40 3.64
C LYS A 187 4.17 -1.70 2.36
N TRP A 188 3.81 -0.43 2.44
CA TRP A 188 3.24 0.33 1.33
C TRP A 188 4.22 1.35 0.76
N PHE A 189 4.90 2.10 1.61
CA PHE A 189 5.80 3.17 1.17
C PHE A 189 7.25 2.71 1.22
N THR A 190 7.91 2.71 0.07
CA THR A 190 9.31 2.29 -0.04
C THR A 190 10.30 3.39 0.32
N LYS A 191 9.84 4.64 0.43
CA LYS A 191 10.66 5.80 0.79
C LYS A 191 10.48 6.14 2.26
N PRO A 192 11.56 6.13 3.06
CA PRO A 192 11.50 6.41 4.49
C PRO A 192 10.90 7.77 4.85
N ASP A 193 11.20 8.81 4.07
CA ASP A 193 10.68 10.17 4.26
C ASP A 193 9.15 10.22 4.19
N MET A 194 8.55 9.41 3.33
CA MET A 194 7.08 9.30 3.26
C MET A 194 6.50 8.62 4.50
N VAL A 195 7.14 7.56 4.99
CA VAL A 195 6.72 6.86 6.21
C VAL A 195 6.82 7.81 7.41
N GLU A 196 7.95 8.50 7.57
CA GLU A 196 8.17 9.48 8.63
C GLU A 196 7.12 10.60 8.60
N HIS A 197 6.81 11.13 7.42
CA HIS A 197 5.81 12.18 7.25
C HIS A 197 4.41 11.72 7.67
N VAL A 198 4.02 10.48 7.35
CA VAL A 198 2.72 9.93 7.77
C VAL A 198 2.70 9.69 9.28
N VAL A 199 3.78 9.14 9.85
CA VAL A 199 3.93 8.94 11.30
C VAL A 199 3.82 10.27 12.05
N GLU A 200 4.47 11.33 11.54
CA GLU A 200 4.35 12.68 12.11
C GLU A 200 2.89 13.15 12.14
N GLY A 201 2.15 12.99 11.02
CA GLY A 201 0.73 13.34 10.95
C GLY A 201 -0.12 12.56 11.94
N LEU A 202 0.12 11.26 12.09
CA LEU A 202 -0.57 10.40 13.06
C LEU A 202 -0.27 10.81 14.52
N ARG A 203 0.98 11.17 14.83
CA ARG A 203 1.35 11.69 16.15
C ARG A 203 0.67 13.03 16.44
N LYS A 204 0.64 13.93 15.46
CA LYS A 204 -0.13 15.21 15.58
C LYS A 204 -1.62 14.97 15.76
N ALA A 205 -2.16 13.89 15.22
CA ALA A 205 -3.53 13.47 15.43
C ALA A 205 -3.81 12.94 16.85
N GLY A 206 -2.75 12.65 17.64
CA GLY A 206 -2.83 12.12 18.99
C GLY A 206 -2.66 10.61 19.09
N LEU A 207 -2.24 9.91 18.02
CA LEU A 207 -1.92 8.50 18.10
C LEU A 207 -0.54 8.32 18.76
N GLU A 208 -0.50 7.49 19.81
CA GLU A 208 0.76 7.11 20.45
C GLU A 208 1.52 6.12 19.55
N ILE A 209 2.67 6.57 19.03
CA ILE A 209 3.57 5.76 18.20
C ILE A 209 4.97 5.83 18.84
N PRO A 210 5.60 4.68 19.18
CA PRO A 210 6.96 4.67 19.73
C PRO A 210 7.97 5.45 18.87
N GLU A 211 8.93 6.06 19.55
CA GLU A 211 10.06 6.72 18.89
C GLU A 211 10.94 5.74 18.24
N ASP A 212 11.33 5.47 17.35
CA ASP A 212 12.14 4.59 16.52
C ASP A 212 12.24 3.11 16.93
N ARG A 213 11.92 2.24 16.01
CA ARG A 213 12.03 0.80 16.13
C ARG A 213 13.39 0.25 15.70
N ARG A 214 14.29 1.09 15.20
CA ARG A 214 15.59 0.63 14.68
C ARG A 214 16.52 0.14 15.79
N ASP A 215 16.25 0.52 17.03
CA ASP A 215 17.10 0.13 18.18
C ASP A 215 16.71 -1.22 18.82
N ASP A 216 15.48 -1.72 18.65
CA ASP A 216 15.04 -2.99 19.25
C ASP A 216 15.19 -4.22 18.32
N VAL A 217 15.58 -4.06 17.09
CA VAL A 217 15.78 -5.14 16.10
C VAL A 217 17.24 -5.30 15.67
N ALA A 218 18.18 -4.80 16.46
CA ALA A 218 19.59 -5.15 16.33
C ALA A 218 19.90 -6.54 16.94
N GLY A 219 19.08 -7.54 16.62
CA GLY A 219 19.49 -8.93 16.67
C GLY A 219 20.46 -9.19 15.52
N PRO A 220 21.53 -9.99 15.74
CA PRO A 220 22.63 -10.12 14.79
C PRO A 220 22.07 -10.66 13.46
N ARG A 221 22.21 -9.87 12.38
CA ARG A 221 22.15 -10.41 11.03
C ARG A 221 23.27 -11.43 10.96
N SER A 222 22.90 -12.71 11.05
CA SER A 222 23.83 -13.82 10.85
C SER A 222 24.45 -13.64 9.48
N GLY A 223 25.69 -13.15 9.49
CA GLY A 223 26.53 -13.17 8.33
C GLY A 223 26.69 -14.61 7.89
N VAL A 224 26.24 -14.90 6.67
CA VAL A 224 26.66 -16.10 5.96
C VAL A 224 27.96 -15.69 5.28
N GLY A 225 29.06 -16.24 5.78
CA GLY A 225 30.35 -16.28 5.10
C GLY A 225 30.32 -17.27 3.93
#